data_69c31da5aea6d709b0a22e617921b17f
#
_entry.id   69c31da5aea6d709b0a22e617921b17f
#
_cell.length_a   1.000
_cell.length_b   1.000
_cell.length_c   1.000
_cell.angle_alpha   90.00
_cell.angle_beta   90.00
_cell.angle_gamma   90.00
#
_symmetry.space_group_name_H-M   'P 1'
#
loop_
_entity.id
_entity.type
_entity.pdbx_description
1 polymer ?
#
loop_
_entity_poly.entity_id
_entity_poly.type
_entity_poly.pdbx_seq_one_letter_code
_entity_poly.pdbx_strand_id
1 'polypeptide(L)'
;MDVVSPYGPPLFRRVLLKLSGESFCRPGEGGLSVDEISRIARQASRVAACGVQLAIVVGGGNILRGATLTRNQTVIQEATAHYMGMTATVINGLALQDALEGLGCETRLLTTIRMDEIAEPFIRRRALSHLNRNRVVVLATGTGSPFVTTDTAAALRGKELGCEVLMKATRVDGVYSADPEKNPHAVRYENLTYEQVLRDDLKVMDMTAIGMCLDSDLPILVFNFKKEGNIERAIAGETIGTWVGKRPRPRAGSAAATATASDSPT
;
A
#
# COMPACT_ATOMS: atom_id res chain seq x y z
N MET A 1 -7.95 -12.85 22.49
CA MET A 1 -9.23 -12.14 22.20
C MET A 1 -9.13 -11.71 20.75
N ASP A 2 -9.98 -12.27 19.89
CA ASP A 2 -10.02 -11.84 18.50
C ASP A 2 -10.54 -10.41 18.46
N VAL A 3 -9.70 -9.49 18.00
CA VAL A 3 -10.08 -8.09 17.81
C VAL A 3 -11.03 -8.05 16.62
N VAL A 4 -12.31 -7.87 16.90
CA VAL A 4 -13.31 -7.71 15.84
C VAL A 4 -13.19 -6.29 15.29
N SER A 5 -12.95 -6.17 13.99
CA SER A 5 -12.96 -4.87 13.33
C SER A 5 -14.35 -4.23 13.44
N PRO A 6 -14.46 -2.93 13.77
CA PRO A 6 -15.76 -2.24 13.77
C PRO A 6 -16.41 -2.16 12.38
N TYR A 7 -15.66 -2.48 11.32
CA TYR A 7 -16.09 -2.45 9.92
C TYR A 7 -16.45 -3.84 9.38
N GLY A 8 -16.47 -4.88 10.25
CA GLY A 8 -16.76 -6.26 9.84
C GLY A 8 -15.51 -7.14 9.63
N PRO A 9 -15.71 -8.42 9.29
CA PRO A 9 -14.63 -9.35 9.08
C PRO A 9 -13.80 -8.99 7.84
N PRO A 10 -12.48 -9.27 7.84
CA PRO A 10 -11.63 -9.02 6.68
C PRO A 10 -12.08 -9.83 5.44
N LEU A 11 -12.20 -9.14 4.30
CA LEU A 11 -12.47 -9.76 3.00
C LEU A 11 -11.24 -10.53 2.51
N PHE A 12 -10.04 -10.04 2.85
CA PHE A 12 -8.76 -10.57 2.37
C PHE A 12 -7.97 -11.22 3.50
N ARG A 13 -7.30 -12.31 3.17
CA ARG A 13 -6.34 -12.96 4.06
C ARG A 13 -4.96 -12.31 3.99
N ARG A 14 -4.51 -11.96 2.78
CA ARG A 14 -3.18 -11.37 2.55
C ARG A 14 -3.26 -10.18 1.64
N VAL A 15 -2.72 -9.06 2.11
CA VAL A 15 -2.80 -7.77 1.42
C VAL A 15 -1.42 -7.19 1.25
N LEU A 16 -1.20 -6.49 0.15
CA LEU A 16 -0.07 -5.60 0.00
C LEU A 16 -0.57 -4.14 0.05
N LEU A 17 -0.11 -3.38 1.04
CA LEU A 17 -0.35 -1.95 1.15
C LEU A 17 0.85 -1.18 0.61
N LYS A 18 0.63 -0.34 -0.41
CA LYS A 18 1.68 0.55 -0.91
C LYS A 18 1.48 1.95 -0.37
N LEU A 19 2.50 2.46 0.32
CA LEU A 19 2.58 3.81 0.85
C LEU A 19 3.59 4.64 0.05
N SER A 20 3.20 5.82 -0.41
CA SER A 20 4.18 6.77 -0.97
C SER A 20 5.02 7.38 0.15
N GLY A 21 6.23 7.85 -0.18
CA GLY A 21 7.03 8.57 0.81
C GLY A 21 6.29 9.76 1.42
N GLU A 22 5.49 10.45 0.64
CA GLU A 22 4.66 11.56 1.12
C GLU A 22 3.62 11.19 2.20
N SER A 23 3.40 9.90 2.42
CA SER A 23 2.58 9.42 3.53
C SER A 23 3.23 9.62 4.89
N PHE A 24 4.57 9.75 4.93
CA PHE A 24 5.39 9.85 6.13
C PHE A 24 5.70 11.29 6.56
N CYS A 25 5.25 12.30 5.81
CA CYS A 25 5.44 13.71 6.12
C CYS A 25 4.12 14.48 6.07
N ARG A 26 4.10 15.68 6.67
CA ARG A 26 2.96 16.60 6.54
C ARG A 26 2.82 17.09 5.10
N PRO A 27 1.61 17.47 4.65
CA PRO A 27 1.41 18.03 3.31
C PRO A 27 2.33 19.23 3.04
N GLY A 28 3.08 19.18 1.92
CA GLY A 28 4.01 20.23 1.53
C GLY A 28 5.36 20.22 2.23
N GLU A 29 5.56 19.35 3.22
CA GLU A 29 6.82 19.21 3.95
C GLU A 29 7.64 18.02 3.42
N GLY A 30 8.93 17.99 3.79
CA GLY A 30 9.83 16.85 3.62
C GLY A 30 10.17 16.19 4.95
N GLY A 31 10.99 15.13 4.91
CA GLY A 31 11.45 14.40 6.09
C GLY A 31 10.39 13.49 6.69
N LEU A 32 10.45 13.29 8.02
CA LEU A 32 9.57 12.42 8.78
C LEU A 32 8.64 13.23 9.69
N SER A 33 7.38 12.84 9.77
CA SER A 33 6.42 13.33 10.76
C SER A 33 6.02 12.20 11.68
N VAL A 34 6.32 12.32 12.97
CA VAL A 34 5.94 11.33 14.00
C VAL A 34 4.43 11.11 14.03
N ASP A 35 3.63 12.17 13.86
CA ASP A 35 2.18 12.10 13.85
C ASP A 35 1.66 11.24 12.69
N GLU A 36 2.22 11.45 11.48
CA GLU A 36 1.82 10.70 10.28
C GLU A 36 2.24 9.23 10.38
N ILE A 37 3.46 8.94 10.86
CA ILE A 37 3.96 7.58 11.10
C ILE A 37 3.07 6.87 12.13
N SER A 38 2.79 7.53 13.25
CA SER A 38 1.94 6.98 14.32
C SER A 38 0.52 6.68 13.83
N ARG A 39 -0.03 7.53 12.96
CA ARG A 39 -1.36 7.32 12.37
C ARG A 39 -1.37 6.09 11.44
N ILE A 40 -0.36 5.95 10.58
CA ILE A 40 -0.22 4.77 9.71
C ILE A 40 -0.05 3.51 10.56
N ALA A 41 0.84 3.55 11.56
CA ALA A 41 1.12 2.41 12.43
C ALA A 41 -0.14 1.94 13.18
N ARG A 42 -0.94 2.86 13.72
CA ARG A 42 -2.21 2.51 14.41
C ARG A 42 -3.20 1.81 13.47
N GLN A 43 -3.42 2.31 12.26
CA GLN A 43 -4.32 1.66 11.29
C GLN A 43 -3.78 0.30 10.85
N ALA A 44 -2.49 0.19 10.53
CA ALA A 44 -1.86 -1.07 10.12
C ALA A 44 -1.86 -2.12 11.26
N SER A 45 -1.62 -1.70 12.50
CA SER A 45 -1.68 -2.58 13.68
C SER A 45 -3.09 -3.14 13.89
N ARG A 46 -4.13 -2.32 13.77
CA ARG A 46 -5.54 -2.79 13.87
C ARG A 46 -5.88 -3.81 12.79
N VAL A 47 -5.40 -3.61 11.56
CA VAL A 47 -5.56 -4.57 10.46
C VAL A 47 -4.87 -5.90 10.76
N ALA A 48 -3.62 -5.85 11.23
CA ALA A 48 -2.87 -7.05 11.61
C ALA A 48 -3.56 -7.80 12.76
N ALA A 49 -4.08 -7.08 13.75
CA ALA A 49 -4.82 -7.65 14.88
C ALA A 49 -6.11 -8.38 14.45
N CYS A 50 -6.69 -8.06 13.30
CA CYS A 50 -7.80 -8.80 12.68
C CYS A 50 -7.36 -10.08 11.94
N GLY A 51 -6.10 -10.51 12.06
CA GLY A 51 -5.57 -11.72 11.43
C GLY A 51 -5.22 -11.57 9.95
N VAL A 52 -5.15 -10.34 9.43
CA VAL A 52 -4.74 -10.07 8.06
C VAL A 52 -3.22 -10.11 7.93
N GLN A 53 -2.72 -10.90 7.02
CA GLN A 53 -1.31 -10.96 6.66
C GLN A 53 -0.94 -9.71 5.85
N LEU A 54 -0.28 -8.75 6.47
CA LEU A 54 -0.03 -7.42 5.92
C LEU A 54 1.43 -7.26 5.47
N ALA A 55 1.64 -7.05 4.17
CA ALA A 55 2.89 -6.59 3.60
C ALA A 55 2.76 -5.10 3.23
N ILE A 56 3.76 -4.29 3.57
CA ILE A 56 3.74 -2.84 3.31
C ILE A 56 4.96 -2.46 2.48
N VAL A 57 4.77 -1.95 1.28
CA VAL A 57 5.83 -1.36 0.46
C VAL A 57 5.87 0.14 0.70
N VAL A 58 7.04 0.65 1.07
CA VAL A 58 7.23 2.07 1.39
C VAL A 58 8.02 2.81 0.31
N GLY A 59 7.59 4.02 -0.04
CA GLY A 59 8.32 4.95 -0.90
C GLY A 59 9.28 5.84 -0.11
N GLY A 60 10.17 6.58 -0.79
CA GLY A 60 11.18 7.46 -0.20
C GLY A 60 11.06 8.94 -0.59
N GLY A 61 10.00 9.32 -1.32
CA GLY A 61 9.86 10.63 -1.95
C GLY A 61 9.74 11.83 -0.98
N ASN A 62 9.48 11.61 0.30
CA ASN A 62 9.49 12.62 1.36
C ASN A 62 10.92 13.02 1.77
N ILE A 63 11.88 12.11 1.62
CA ILE A 63 13.28 12.31 2.00
C ILE A 63 14.08 12.74 0.78
N LEU A 64 13.89 12.04 -0.35
CA LEU A 64 14.61 12.30 -1.58
C LEU A 64 13.74 11.98 -2.80
N ARG A 65 13.58 12.97 -3.70
CA ARG A 65 13.00 12.78 -5.02
C ARG A 65 14.11 12.71 -6.05
N GLY A 66 14.46 11.51 -6.52
CA GLY A 66 15.52 11.30 -7.52
C GLY A 66 15.34 12.17 -8.76
N ALA A 67 14.12 12.28 -9.28
CA ALA A 67 13.79 13.15 -10.43
C ALA A 67 14.06 14.64 -10.19
N THR A 68 14.14 15.11 -8.95
CA THR A 68 14.45 16.51 -8.64
C THR A 68 15.95 16.76 -8.69
N LEU A 69 16.77 15.76 -8.38
CA LEU A 69 18.23 15.85 -8.39
C LEU A 69 18.82 15.84 -9.82
N THR A 70 18.11 15.22 -10.76
CA THR A 70 18.62 15.03 -12.13
C THR A 70 18.12 16.10 -13.12
N ARG A 71 17.08 16.88 -12.76
CA ARG A 71 16.43 17.84 -13.70
C ARG A 71 17.31 18.99 -14.17
N ASN A 72 18.32 19.40 -13.41
CA ASN A 72 19.12 20.58 -13.74
C ASN A 72 20.62 20.46 -13.48
N GLN A 73 21.16 19.29 -13.13
CA GLN A 73 22.57 19.17 -12.78
C GLN A 73 23.17 17.81 -13.16
N THR A 74 24.34 17.89 -13.79
CA THR A 74 25.16 16.75 -14.24
C THR A 74 26.04 16.13 -13.13
N VAL A 75 25.88 16.57 -11.86
CA VAL A 75 26.74 16.13 -10.76
C VAL A 75 26.38 14.74 -10.25
N ILE A 76 25.09 14.38 -10.25
CA ILE A 76 24.62 13.06 -9.78
C ILE A 76 24.04 12.31 -10.99
N GLN A 77 24.62 11.14 -11.26
CA GLN A 77 24.10 10.24 -12.30
C GLN A 77 22.72 9.72 -11.92
N GLU A 78 21.84 9.54 -12.90
CA GLU A 78 20.45 9.12 -12.69
C GLU A 78 20.37 7.79 -11.94
N ALA A 79 21.16 6.78 -12.30
CA ALA A 79 21.21 5.52 -11.58
C ALA A 79 21.58 5.69 -10.10
N THR A 80 22.52 6.60 -9.78
CA THR A 80 22.88 6.93 -8.39
C THR A 80 21.72 7.56 -7.66
N ALA A 81 21.00 8.50 -8.29
CA ALA A 81 19.82 9.13 -7.71
C ALA A 81 18.72 8.10 -7.38
N HIS A 82 18.55 7.06 -8.23
CA HIS A 82 17.65 5.94 -7.95
C HIS A 82 18.09 5.14 -6.72
N TYR A 83 19.39 4.82 -6.57
CA TYR A 83 19.91 4.14 -5.38
C TYR A 83 19.73 5.00 -4.12
N MET A 84 19.96 6.31 -4.20
CA MET A 84 19.68 7.23 -3.09
C MET A 84 18.19 7.21 -2.71
N GLY A 85 17.29 7.22 -3.70
CA GLY A 85 15.84 7.09 -3.47
C GLY A 85 15.44 5.75 -2.83
N MET A 86 16.08 4.66 -3.23
CA MET A 86 15.89 3.34 -2.60
C MET A 86 16.38 3.34 -1.15
N THR A 87 17.53 3.94 -0.86
CA THR A 87 18.05 4.09 0.52
C THR A 87 17.11 4.94 1.38
N ALA A 88 16.50 5.99 0.82
CA ALA A 88 15.52 6.81 1.53
C ALA A 88 14.28 6.01 1.98
N THR A 89 13.89 4.96 1.26
CA THR A 89 12.80 4.08 1.70
C THR A 89 13.12 3.32 2.97
N VAL A 90 14.41 3.05 3.24
CA VAL A 90 14.84 2.33 4.46
C VAL A 90 14.58 3.18 5.71
N ILE A 91 14.81 4.47 5.63
CA ILE A 91 14.52 5.41 6.72
C ILE A 91 13.02 5.38 7.07
N ASN A 92 12.15 5.44 6.08
CA ASN A 92 10.70 5.30 6.29
C ASN A 92 10.34 3.92 6.85
N GLY A 93 10.99 2.87 6.35
CA GLY A 93 10.78 1.50 6.79
C GLY A 93 11.13 1.27 8.26
N LEU A 94 12.29 1.77 8.70
CA LEU A 94 12.73 1.70 10.09
C LEU A 94 11.77 2.44 11.02
N ALA A 95 11.38 3.68 10.65
CA ALA A 95 10.46 4.47 11.44
C ALA A 95 9.07 3.80 11.57
N LEU A 96 8.58 3.16 10.50
CA LEU A 96 7.32 2.43 10.54
C LEU A 96 7.41 1.14 11.35
N GLN A 97 8.51 0.38 11.22
CA GLN A 97 8.74 -0.82 12.00
C GLN A 97 8.72 -0.49 13.50
N ASP A 98 9.51 0.48 13.93
CA ASP A 98 9.62 0.88 15.33
C ASP A 98 8.27 1.36 15.90
N ALA A 99 7.52 2.16 15.11
CA ALA A 99 6.18 2.61 15.50
C ALA A 99 5.16 1.47 15.62
N LEU A 100 5.25 0.42 14.78
CA LEU A 100 4.39 -0.77 14.85
C LEU A 100 4.76 -1.64 16.06
N GLU A 101 6.05 -1.86 16.29
CA GLU A 101 6.54 -2.65 17.42
C GLU A 101 6.24 -1.95 18.75
N GLY A 102 6.27 -0.63 18.79
CA GLY A 102 5.81 0.16 19.93
C GLY A 102 4.32 0.02 20.26
N LEU A 103 3.51 -0.43 19.29
CA LEU A 103 2.09 -0.79 19.47
C LEU A 103 1.89 -2.29 19.76
N GLY A 104 2.95 -3.06 19.99
CA GLY A 104 2.90 -4.50 20.21
C GLY A 104 2.66 -5.32 18.94
N CYS A 105 2.82 -4.72 17.75
CA CYS A 105 2.65 -5.40 16.48
C CYS A 105 4.00 -5.90 15.95
N GLU A 106 4.27 -7.21 16.06
CA GLU A 106 5.52 -7.78 15.56
C GLU A 106 5.72 -7.44 14.09
N THR A 107 6.83 -6.80 13.77
CA THR A 107 7.13 -6.30 12.42
C THR A 107 8.54 -6.69 11.98
N ARG A 108 8.75 -6.87 10.68
CA ARG A 108 10.08 -7.11 10.11
C ARG A 108 10.28 -6.22 8.87
N LEU A 109 11.37 -5.48 8.88
CA LEU A 109 11.84 -4.71 7.73
C LEU A 109 12.71 -5.61 6.84
N LEU A 110 12.35 -5.73 5.57
CA LEU A 110 13.10 -6.48 4.57
C LEU A 110 13.54 -5.56 3.43
N THR A 111 14.78 -5.72 2.99
CA THR A 111 15.40 -4.93 1.92
C THR A 111 15.94 -5.81 0.81
N THR A 112 15.85 -5.34 -0.44
CA THR A 112 16.45 -6.01 -1.61
C THR A 112 17.92 -5.70 -1.76
N ILE A 113 18.35 -4.53 -1.29
CA ILE A 113 19.77 -4.20 -1.12
C ILE A 113 20.17 -4.66 0.28
N ARG A 114 21.22 -5.46 0.40
CA ARG A 114 21.64 -6.01 1.70
C ARG A 114 22.12 -4.91 2.64
N MET A 115 21.54 -4.90 3.83
CA MET A 115 21.85 -3.98 4.92
C MET A 115 21.70 -4.74 6.24
N ASP A 116 22.47 -5.82 6.39
CA ASP A 116 22.27 -6.87 7.41
C ASP A 116 22.26 -6.35 8.86
N GLU A 117 22.87 -5.18 9.11
CA GLU A 117 22.90 -4.55 10.45
C GLU A 117 21.57 -3.88 10.85
N ILE A 118 20.72 -3.54 9.86
CA ILE A 118 19.50 -2.75 10.13
C ILE A 118 18.21 -3.36 9.56
N ALA A 119 18.31 -4.33 8.62
CA ALA A 119 17.14 -4.94 7.99
C ALA A 119 17.47 -6.35 7.49
N GLU A 120 16.49 -7.22 7.47
CA GLU A 120 16.65 -8.54 6.88
C GLU A 120 16.71 -8.47 5.35
N PRO A 121 17.53 -9.29 4.67
CA PRO A 121 17.47 -9.38 3.22
C PRO A 121 16.12 -9.97 2.77
N PHE A 122 15.54 -9.38 1.72
CA PHE A 122 14.31 -9.93 1.14
C PHE A 122 14.58 -11.28 0.48
N ILE A 123 14.09 -12.31 1.11
CA ILE A 123 14.00 -13.66 0.57
C ILE A 123 12.53 -14.05 0.62
N ARG A 124 11.91 -14.34 -0.54
CA ARG A 124 10.46 -14.63 -0.64
C ARG A 124 9.95 -15.60 0.43
N ARG A 125 10.65 -16.72 0.64
CA ARG A 125 10.24 -17.74 1.65
C ARG A 125 10.32 -17.20 3.08
N ARG A 126 11.28 -16.33 3.38
CA ARG A 126 11.40 -15.66 4.69
C ARG A 126 10.26 -14.69 4.91
N ALA A 127 9.96 -13.85 3.93
CA ALA A 127 8.82 -12.93 4.00
C ALA A 127 7.49 -13.69 4.21
N LEU A 128 7.25 -14.79 3.48
CA LEU A 128 6.09 -15.64 3.68
C LEU A 128 6.05 -16.28 5.08
N SER A 129 7.22 -16.69 5.64
CA SER A 129 7.29 -17.23 7.00
C SER A 129 6.89 -16.18 8.04
N HIS A 130 7.29 -14.91 7.87
CA HIS A 130 6.86 -13.82 8.75
C HIS A 130 5.35 -13.57 8.64
N LEU A 131 4.81 -13.44 7.43
CA LEU A 131 3.38 -13.24 7.19
C LEU A 131 2.54 -14.39 7.78
N ASN A 132 2.98 -15.64 7.65
CA ASN A 132 2.29 -16.80 8.20
C ASN A 132 2.32 -16.86 9.74
N ARG A 133 3.20 -16.10 10.38
CA ARG A 133 3.26 -15.89 11.83
C ARG A 133 2.56 -14.60 12.27
N ASN A 134 1.71 -14.03 11.41
CA ASN A 134 1.00 -12.77 11.63
C ASN A 134 1.92 -11.56 11.93
N ARG A 135 3.17 -11.59 11.47
CA ARG A 135 4.07 -10.43 11.50
C ARG A 135 3.78 -9.52 10.34
N VAL A 136 3.77 -8.22 10.59
CA VAL A 136 3.77 -7.23 9.50
C VAL A 136 5.13 -7.26 8.82
N VAL A 137 5.13 -7.26 7.49
CA VAL A 137 6.37 -7.22 6.70
C VAL A 137 6.46 -5.86 6.00
N VAL A 138 7.43 -5.05 6.38
CA VAL A 138 7.74 -3.78 5.71
C VAL A 138 8.82 -4.04 4.66
N LEU A 139 8.59 -3.58 3.43
CA LEU A 139 9.43 -3.81 2.26
C LEU A 139 10.03 -2.49 1.80
N ALA A 140 11.33 -2.34 1.92
CA ALA A 140 12.08 -1.17 1.49
C ALA A 140 13.06 -1.51 0.35
N THR A 141 13.73 -0.52 -0.20
CA THR A 141 14.64 -0.56 -1.35
C THR A 141 14.01 -1.03 -2.67
N GLY A 142 12.68 -0.99 -2.76
CA GLY A 142 11.94 -1.26 -4.00
C GLY A 142 12.23 -2.64 -4.59
N THR A 143 12.62 -2.68 -5.87
CA THR A 143 13.07 -3.90 -6.55
C THR A 143 14.56 -4.17 -6.36
N GLY A 144 15.33 -3.21 -5.87
CA GLY A 144 16.80 -3.23 -5.83
C GLY A 144 17.45 -2.78 -7.15
N SER A 145 16.65 -2.48 -8.17
CA SER A 145 17.13 -2.05 -9.49
C SER A 145 16.79 -0.57 -9.74
N PRO A 146 17.71 0.21 -10.32
CA PRO A 146 17.41 1.58 -10.76
C PRO A 146 16.37 1.58 -11.90
N PHE A 147 15.80 2.73 -12.19
CA PHE A 147 14.80 2.96 -13.25
C PHE A 147 13.46 2.23 -13.03
N VAL A 148 13.21 1.73 -11.84
CA VAL A 148 11.98 1.04 -11.44
C VAL A 148 11.34 1.79 -10.28
N THR A 149 10.02 1.99 -10.34
CA THR A 149 9.31 2.75 -9.32
C THR A 149 8.89 1.88 -8.12
N THR A 150 8.43 2.54 -7.06
CA THR A 150 7.83 1.86 -5.90
C THR A 150 6.50 1.19 -6.26
N ASP A 151 5.77 1.67 -7.28
CA ASP A 151 4.53 1.05 -7.77
C ASP A 151 4.84 -0.29 -8.43
N THR A 152 5.86 -0.34 -9.30
CA THR A 152 6.36 -1.59 -9.89
C THR A 152 6.86 -2.57 -8.82
N ALA A 153 7.57 -2.06 -7.80
CA ALA A 153 7.99 -2.89 -6.67
C ALA A 153 6.78 -3.48 -5.93
N ALA A 154 5.72 -2.70 -5.71
CA ALA A 154 4.50 -3.17 -5.05
C ALA A 154 3.79 -4.26 -5.86
N ALA A 155 3.66 -4.10 -7.18
CA ALA A 155 3.08 -5.11 -8.07
C ALA A 155 3.89 -6.42 -8.02
N LEU A 156 5.23 -6.34 -8.15
CA LEU A 156 6.13 -7.50 -8.08
C LEU A 156 6.00 -8.24 -6.74
N ARG A 157 6.08 -7.51 -5.62
CA ARG A 157 5.99 -8.11 -4.28
C ARG A 157 4.59 -8.67 -4.00
N GLY A 158 3.53 -8.01 -4.47
CA GLY A 158 2.16 -8.52 -4.37
C GLY A 158 2.02 -9.90 -5.02
N LYS A 159 2.55 -10.04 -6.24
CA LYS A 159 2.58 -11.32 -6.97
C LYS A 159 3.43 -12.38 -6.26
N GLU A 160 4.67 -12.04 -5.89
CA GLU A 160 5.61 -12.96 -5.23
C GLU A 160 5.08 -13.49 -3.88
N LEU A 161 4.41 -12.65 -3.12
CA LEU A 161 3.87 -13.01 -1.82
C LEU A 161 2.47 -13.63 -1.90
N GLY A 162 1.85 -13.67 -3.07
CA GLY A 162 0.50 -14.18 -3.28
C GLY A 162 -0.55 -13.35 -2.55
N CYS A 163 -0.43 -12.03 -2.64
CA CYS A 163 -1.43 -11.11 -2.11
C CYS A 163 -2.72 -11.18 -2.95
N GLU A 164 -3.86 -11.04 -2.28
CA GLU A 164 -5.19 -11.06 -2.91
C GLU A 164 -5.60 -9.70 -3.46
N VAL A 165 -4.93 -8.64 -3.01
CA VAL A 165 -5.13 -7.25 -3.45
C VAL A 165 -3.87 -6.42 -3.23
N LEU A 166 -3.62 -5.48 -4.16
CA LEU A 166 -2.67 -4.39 -4.00
C LEU A 166 -3.46 -3.13 -3.63
N MET A 167 -3.26 -2.61 -2.43
CA MET A 167 -3.92 -1.42 -1.91
C MET A 167 -2.97 -0.22 -2.07
N LYS A 168 -3.28 0.68 -3.00
CA LYS A 168 -2.53 1.92 -3.21
C LYS A 168 -3.12 3.03 -2.35
N ALA A 169 -2.43 3.36 -1.27
CA ALA A 169 -2.78 4.46 -0.39
C ALA A 169 -2.38 5.81 -1.00
N THR A 170 -3.34 6.70 -1.17
CA THR A 170 -3.17 8.03 -1.76
C THR A 170 -3.78 9.12 -0.87
N ARG A 171 -3.62 10.39 -1.27
CA ARG A 171 -4.27 11.54 -0.62
C ARG A 171 -5.64 11.86 -1.21
N VAL A 172 -5.95 11.32 -2.40
CA VAL A 172 -7.22 11.50 -3.09
C VAL A 172 -8.10 10.26 -2.92
N ASP A 173 -9.42 10.44 -3.06
CA ASP A 173 -10.41 9.40 -2.77
C ASP A 173 -10.46 8.25 -3.81
N GLY A 174 -9.58 8.27 -4.82
CA GLY A 174 -9.55 7.24 -5.87
C GLY A 174 -8.97 7.77 -7.16
N VAL A 175 -9.29 7.12 -8.28
CA VAL A 175 -8.92 7.52 -9.63
C VAL A 175 -10.02 8.39 -10.22
N TYR A 176 -9.64 9.50 -10.85
CA TYR A 176 -10.55 10.46 -11.44
C TYR A 176 -10.34 10.58 -12.95
N SER A 177 -11.37 11.04 -13.66
CA SER A 177 -11.32 11.32 -15.10
C SER A 177 -10.34 12.44 -15.49
N ALA A 178 -9.99 13.30 -14.54
CA ALA A 178 -9.00 14.35 -14.63
C ALA A 178 -8.48 14.67 -13.24
N ASP A 179 -7.46 15.54 -13.13
CA ASP A 179 -6.93 16.00 -11.85
C ASP A 179 -8.03 16.79 -11.08
N PRO A 180 -8.54 16.27 -9.94
CA PRO A 180 -9.63 16.94 -9.21
C PRO A 180 -9.23 18.26 -8.57
N GLU A 181 -7.93 18.51 -8.37
CA GLU A 181 -7.43 19.82 -7.87
C GLU A 181 -7.46 20.90 -8.94
N LYS A 182 -7.43 20.51 -10.22
CA LYS A 182 -7.43 21.42 -11.38
C LYS A 182 -8.76 21.47 -12.12
N ASN A 183 -9.55 20.41 -12.05
CA ASN A 183 -10.83 20.30 -12.73
C ASN A 183 -11.95 19.94 -11.76
N PRO A 184 -12.82 20.89 -11.40
CA PRO A 184 -13.94 20.65 -10.47
C PRO A 184 -15.00 19.70 -11.05
N HIS A 185 -15.00 19.42 -12.36
CA HIS A 185 -15.89 18.46 -13.02
C HIS A 185 -15.28 17.05 -13.11
N ALA A 186 -14.10 16.82 -12.52
CA ALA A 186 -13.49 15.51 -12.49
C ALA A 186 -14.38 14.52 -11.73
N VAL A 187 -14.75 13.41 -12.37
CA VAL A 187 -15.59 12.36 -11.80
C VAL A 187 -14.70 11.21 -11.33
N ARG A 188 -14.92 10.75 -10.11
CA ARG A 188 -14.22 9.58 -9.57
C ARG A 188 -14.82 8.31 -10.17
N TYR A 189 -13.96 7.42 -10.64
CA TYR A 189 -14.35 6.08 -11.04
C TYR A 189 -14.53 5.17 -9.79
N GLU A 190 -15.56 4.35 -9.79
CA GLU A 190 -15.72 3.29 -8.78
C GLU A 190 -14.97 2.02 -9.18
N ASN A 191 -15.08 1.64 -10.46
CA ASN A 191 -14.45 0.46 -11.03
C ASN A 191 -13.85 0.81 -12.40
N LEU A 192 -12.68 0.26 -12.67
CA LEU A 192 -11.95 0.35 -13.93
C LEU A 192 -11.43 -1.02 -14.32
N THR A 193 -11.40 -1.31 -15.61
CA THR A 193 -10.60 -2.43 -16.12
C THR A 193 -9.17 -1.96 -16.36
N TYR A 194 -8.22 -2.90 -16.46
CA TYR A 194 -6.84 -2.58 -16.81
C TYR A 194 -6.74 -1.97 -18.21
N GLU A 195 -7.56 -2.47 -19.15
CA GLU A 195 -7.62 -1.96 -20.52
C GLU A 195 -8.11 -0.50 -20.57
N GLN A 196 -9.08 -0.13 -19.71
CA GLN A 196 -9.52 1.26 -19.58
C GLN A 196 -8.39 2.15 -19.05
N VAL A 197 -7.68 1.69 -18.01
CA VAL A 197 -6.54 2.44 -17.43
C VAL A 197 -5.47 2.68 -18.49
N LEU A 198 -5.14 1.66 -19.29
CA LEU A 198 -4.11 1.75 -20.33
C LEU A 198 -4.55 2.61 -21.50
N ARG A 199 -5.80 2.42 -22.01
CA ARG A 199 -6.34 3.15 -23.15
C ARG A 199 -6.50 4.65 -22.85
N ASP A 200 -6.98 4.97 -21.65
CA ASP A 200 -7.33 6.34 -21.26
C ASP A 200 -6.17 7.05 -20.52
N ASP A 201 -4.96 6.44 -20.49
CA ASP A 201 -3.74 6.92 -19.80
C ASP A 201 -4.02 7.42 -18.37
N LEU A 202 -4.85 6.70 -17.61
CA LEU A 202 -5.22 7.10 -16.27
C LEU A 202 -4.04 6.90 -15.31
N LYS A 203 -3.76 7.91 -14.50
CA LYS A 203 -2.60 7.95 -13.59
C LYS A 203 -2.83 7.14 -12.31
N VAL A 204 -3.07 5.83 -12.47
CA VAL A 204 -3.22 4.88 -11.37
C VAL A 204 -1.87 4.49 -10.79
N MET A 205 -1.00 3.92 -11.63
CA MET A 205 0.36 3.48 -11.34
C MET A 205 1.19 3.63 -12.62
N ASP A 206 2.50 3.35 -12.56
CA ASP A 206 3.27 3.28 -13.80
C ASP A 206 2.85 2.08 -14.68
N MET A 207 3.13 2.18 -15.98
CA MET A 207 2.70 1.20 -16.99
C MET A 207 3.22 -0.22 -16.68
N THR A 208 4.43 -0.34 -16.15
CA THR A 208 5.03 -1.62 -15.79
C THR A 208 4.27 -2.28 -14.65
N ALA A 209 3.92 -1.50 -13.62
CA ALA A 209 3.11 -1.98 -12.50
C ALA A 209 1.71 -2.43 -12.95
N ILE A 210 1.05 -1.65 -13.83
CA ILE A 210 -0.26 -2.01 -14.38
C ILE A 210 -0.17 -3.31 -15.19
N GLY A 211 0.85 -3.46 -16.06
CA GLY A 211 1.06 -4.68 -16.83
C GLY A 211 1.28 -5.90 -15.93
N MET A 212 2.10 -5.78 -14.89
CA MET A 212 2.32 -6.88 -13.92
C MET A 212 1.05 -7.28 -13.19
N CYS A 213 0.21 -6.32 -12.80
CA CYS A 213 -1.05 -6.61 -12.12
C CYS A 213 -2.07 -7.26 -13.07
N LEU A 214 -2.16 -6.79 -14.32
CA LEU A 214 -2.99 -7.40 -15.38
C LEU A 214 -2.58 -8.87 -15.61
N ASP A 215 -1.29 -9.15 -15.85
CA ASP A 215 -0.77 -10.50 -16.12
C ASP A 215 -0.97 -11.48 -14.97
N SER A 216 -1.15 -10.98 -13.76
CA SER A 216 -1.31 -11.80 -12.55
C SER A 216 -2.72 -11.79 -11.96
N ASP A 217 -3.69 -11.14 -12.62
CA ASP A 217 -5.04 -10.90 -12.09
C ASP A 217 -5.03 -10.32 -10.66
N LEU A 218 -4.00 -9.54 -10.29
CA LEU A 218 -3.88 -8.92 -8.99
C LEU A 218 -4.68 -7.62 -8.94
N PRO A 219 -5.87 -7.56 -8.33
CA PRO A 219 -6.69 -6.36 -8.32
C PRO A 219 -6.00 -5.24 -7.52
N ILE A 220 -6.22 -3.99 -7.98
CA ILE A 220 -5.70 -2.80 -7.32
C ILE A 220 -6.88 -2.03 -6.70
N LEU A 221 -6.73 -1.59 -5.45
CA LEU A 221 -7.63 -0.63 -4.81
C LEU A 221 -6.87 0.67 -4.55
N VAL A 222 -7.30 1.75 -5.20
CA VAL A 222 -6.78 3.10 -4.96
C VAL A 222 -7.72 3.85 -4.02
N PHE A 223 -7.24 4.31 -2.87
CA PHE A 223 -8.08 4.92 -1.86
C PHE A 223 -7.35 5.97 -1.02
N ASN A 224 -8.10 6.82 -0.34
CA ASN A 224 -7.56 7.85 0.55
C ASN A 224 -7.29 7.28 1.93
N PHE A 225 -6.01 7.11 2.28
CA PHE A 225 -5.59 6.61 3.59
C PHE A 225 -5.57 7.70 4.69
N LYS A 226 -5.71 8.98 4.32
CA LYS A 226 -5.75 10.10 5.28
C LYS A 226 -7.03 10.11 6.12
N LYS A 227 -8.11 9.53 5.62
CA LYS A 227 -9.34 9.35 6.37
C LYS A 227 -9.15 8.19 7.35
N GLU A 228 -9.33 8.48 8.64
CA GLU A 228 -9.19 7.48 9.72
C GLU A 228 -10.11 6.28 9.47
N GLY A 229 -9.59 5.09 9.68
CA GLY A 229 -10.31 3.84 9.46
C GLY A 229 -10.40 3.37 7.99
N ASN A 230 -9.92 4.15 7.02
CA ASN A 230 -10.06 3.75 5.62
C ASN A 230 -9.23 2.51 5.24
N ILE A 231 -8.11 2.22 5.93
CA ILE A 231 -7.36 1.00 5.66
C ILE A 231 -8.19 -0.22 6.11
N GLU A 232 -8.82 -0.15 7.28
CA GLU A 232 -9.68 -1.20 7.83
C GLU A 232 -10.94 -1.39 6.99
N ARG A 233 -11.60 -0.30 6.57
CA ARG A 233 -12.78 -0.30 5.69
C ARG A 233 -12.47 -0.94 4.34
N ALA A 234 -11.32 -0.60 3.74
CA ALA A 234 -10.84 -1.20 2.51
C ALA A 234 -10.69 -2.72 2.64
N ILE A 235 -10.11 -3.16 3.76
CA ILE A 235 -9.89 -4.58 4.05
C ILE A 235 -11.19 -5.32 4.34
N ALA A 236 -12.17 -4.65 4.94
CA ALA A 236 -13.53 -5.18 5.10
C ALA A 236 -14.31 -5.25 3.77
N GLY A 237 -13.76 -4.70 2.68
CA GLY A 237 -14.38 -4.73 1.36
C GLY A 237 -15.41 -3.65 1.10
N GLU A 238 -15.45 -2.59 1.94
CA GLU A 238 -16.33 -1.45 1.69
C GLU A 238 -16.02 -0.76 0.35
N THR A 239 -17.02 -0.12 -0.23
CA THR A 239 -16.87 0.65 -1.47
C THR A 239 -16.23 2.01 -1.20
N ILE A 240 -14.95 1.99 -0.89
CA ILE A 240 -14.13 3.18 -0.76
C ILE A 240 -13.11 3.20 -1.90
N GLY A 241 -12.87 4.32 -2.51
CA GLY A 241 -11.86 4.44 -3.56
C GLY A 241 -12.30 3.90 -4.92
N THR A 242 -11.31 3.51 -5.73
CA THR A 242 -11.47 2.97 -7.09
C THR A 242 -10.84 1.58 -7.19
N TRP A 243 -11.60 0.62 -7.65
CA TRP A 243 -11.10 -0.71 -8.00
C TRP A 243 -10.59 -0.73 -9.44
N VAL A 244 -9.42 -1.34 -9.64
CA VAL A 244 -8.89 -1.64 -10.98
C VAL A 244 -8.71 -3.13 -11.11
N GLY A 245 -9.25 -3.70 -12.18
CA GLY A 245 -9.34 -5.13 -12.41
C GLY A 245 -10.55 -5.77 -11.74
N LYS A 246 -10.51 -7.08 -11.58
CA LYS A 246 -11.65 -7.86 -11.08
C LYS A 246 -11.81 -7.69 -9.57
N ARG A 247 -12.88 -7.02 -9.15
CA ARG A 247 -13.18 -6.87 -7.72
C ARG A 247 -13.38 -8.24 -7.07
N PRO A 248 -12.67 -8.54 -5.98
CA PRO A 248 -12.86 -9.78 -5.24
C PRO A 248 -14.28 -9.90 -4.68
N ARG A 249 -14.82 -11.11 -4.71
CA ARG A 249 -16.13 -11.41 -4.08
C ARG A 249 -15.93 -11.74 -2.60
N PRO A 250 -16.89 -11.39 -1.72
CA PRO A 250 -16.89 -11.86 -0.34
C PRO A 250 -16.74 -13.39 -0.30
N ARG A 251 -15.92 -13.88 0.64
CA ARG A 251 -15.79 -15.33 0.85
C ARG A 251 -17.15 -15.88 1.30
N ALA A 252 -17.55 -17.01 0.71
CA ALA A 252 -18.71 -17.75 1.18
C ALA A 252 -18.51 -18.10 2.66
N GLY A 253 -19.28 -17.47 3.56
CA GLY A 253 -19.17 -17.60 5.02
C GLY A 253 -19.12 -16.27 5.80
N SER A 254 -18.85 -15.13 5.17
CA SER A 254 -18.88 -13.82 5.84
C SER A 254 -20.24 -13.10 5.78
N ALA A 255 -21.20 -13.65 5.05
CA ALA A 255 -22.51 -13.01 4.79
C ALA A 255 -23.62 -13.35 5.83
N ALA A 256 -23.30 -13.94 6.97
CA ALA A 256 -24.32 -14.45 7.91
C ALA A 256 -24.62 -13.55 9.11
N ALA A 257 -24.32 -12.24 9.07
CA ALA A 257 -24.53 -11.38 10.25
C ALA A 257 -25.44 -10.15 10.03
N THR A 258 -26.11 -9.97 8.88
CA THR A 258 -26.94 -8.76 8.64
C THR A 258 -28.37 -9.02 8.16
N ALA A 259 -28.94 -10.18 8.45
CA ALA A 259 -30.34 -10.45 8.09
C ALA A 259 -31.10 -11.15 9.23
N THR A 260 -31.32 -10.45 10.36
CA THR A 260 -32.42 -10.76 11.29
C THR A 260 -32.65 -9.58 12.24
N ALA A 261 -33.33 -8.54 11.77
CA ALA A 261 -34.09 -7.61 12.63
C ALA A 261 -35.06 -6.78 11.79
N SER A 262 -36.14 -7.38 11.32
CA SER A 262 -37.43 -6.76 11.07
C SER A 262 -38.35 -7.79 10.44
N ASP A 263 -39.14 -8.45 11.27
CA ASP A 263 -40.54 -8.74 11.02
C ASP A 263 -41.08 -9.53 12.22
N SER A 264 -41.83 -8.84 13.03
CA SER A 264 -42.88 -9.44 13.86
C SER A 264 -44.15 -8.61 13.64
N PRO A 265 -45.22 -9.19 13.10
CA PRO A 265 -46.50 -8.49 12.92
C PRO A 265 -47.33 -8.57 14.19
N THR A 266 -47.92 -7.49 14.55
CA THR A 266 -49.25 -7.41 15.18
C THR A 266 -49.89 -6.10 14.82
#